data_c71f74242abda4adc8ee4228cb5d8027
#
_entry.id   c71f74242abda4adc8ee4228cb5d8027
#
_cell.length_a   1.000
_cell.length_b   1.000
_cell.length_c   1.000
_cell.angle_alpha   90.00
_cell.angle_beta   90.00
_cell.angle_gamma   90.00
#
_symmetry.space_group_name_H-M   'P 1'
#
loop_
_entity.id
_entity.type
_entity.pdbx_description
1 polymer ?
#
loop_
_entity_poly.entity_id
_entity_poly.type
_entity_poly.pdbx_seq_one_letter_code
_entity_poly.pdbx_strand_id
1 'polypeptide(L)'
;MLRWCERHGVNYVVGLARNERVVQVCRHYLDRAARSYARSQVKPRLFGEVRYGAQSWDKPRRVIVKAEHTGKGSNPRFVVTNLTAAAQGIYDGIYCARGEMENRIKEQQLGLFAERTRCHGWWANQFRLLLSGCAYALMERLRAVGLKGTELARAQVGTIRLKLLKVGAVVLRNTRRVRFLISSAYPHRSIFMQVVGAFNSA
;
A
#
# COMPACT_ATOMS: atom_id res chain seq x y z
N MET A 1 -0.49 -24.29 6.28
CA MET A 1 -1.07 -22.96 6.52
C MET A 1 -2.58 -22.93 6.28
N LEU A 2 -3.11 -23.12 5.07
CA LEU A 2 -4.55 -22.97 4.75
C LEU A 2 -5.47 -23.85 5.62
N ARG A 3 -5.10 -25.16 5.77
CA ARG A 3 -5.81 -26.10 6.66
C ARG A 3 -5.85 -25.64 8.11
N TRP A 4 -4.77 -25.05 8.59
CA TRP A 4 -4.71 -24.52 9.97
C TRP A 4 -5.68 -23.34 10.12
N CYS A 5 -5.67 -22.38 9.19
CA CYS A 5 -6.59 -21.24 9.20
C CYS A 5 -8.06 -21.71 9.27
N GLU A 6 -8.41 -22.68 8.42
CA GLU A 6 -9.78 -23.21 8.37
C GLU A 6 -10.20 -23.89 9.67
N ARG A 7 -9.29 -24.65 10.30
CA ARG A 7 -9.55 -25.32 11.60
C ARG A 7 -9.76 -24.33 12.75
N HIS A 8 -9.12 -23.16 12.67
CA HIS A 8 -9.18 -22.14 13.73
C HIS A 8 -10.11 -20.98 13.38
N GLY A 9 -10.93 -21.09 12.34
CA GLY A 9 -11.86 -20.04 11.94
C GLY A 9 -11.19 -18.77 11.41
N VAL A 10 -9.92 -18.86 11.00
CA VAL A 10 -9.17 -17.70 10.48
C VAL A 10 -9.45 -17.52 8.98
N ASN A 11 -9.90 -16.34 8.61
CA ASN A 11 -10.07 -15.98 7.21
C ASN A 11 -8.73 -15.69 6.54
N TYR A 12 -8.65 -16.04 5.24
CA TYR A 12 -7.44 -15.78 4.47
C TYR A 12 -7.73 -15.37 3.03
N VAL A 13 -6.82 -14.55 2.48
CA VAL A 13 -6.76 -14.16 1.06
C VAL A 13 -5.29 -14.22 0.65
N VAL A 14 -4.91 -15.22 -0.14
CA VAL A 14 -3.50 -15.52 -0.47
C VAL A 14 -3.33 -15.61 -1.98
N GLY A 15 -2.32 -14.95 -2.51
CA GLY A 15 -1.95 -15.05 -3.92
C GLY A 15 -1.48 -16.47 -4.25
N LEU A 16 -2.03 -17.03 -5.32
CA LEU A 16 -1.62 -18.34 -5.85
C LEU A 16 -0.72 -18.14 -7.06
N ALA A 17 0.45 -18.74 -7.02
CA ALA A 17 1.38 -18.69 -8.15
C ALA A 17 0.76 -19.32 -9.40
N ARG A 18 1.02 -18.71 -10.55
CA ARG A 18 0.61 -19.24 -11.85
C ARG A 18 1.28 -20.59 -12.09
N ASN A 19 0.49 -21.60 -12.40
CA ASN A 19 0.94 -22.90 -12.87
C ASN A 19 -0.02 -23.42 -13.94
N GLU A 20 0.39 -24.41 -14.72
CA GLU A 20 -0.38 -24.93 -15.85
C GLU A 20 -1.75 -25.48 -15.44
N ARG A 21 -1.85 -26.19 -14.32
CA ARG A 21 -3.11 -26.77 -13.85
C ARG A 21 -4.14 -25.70 -13.51
N VAL A 22 -3.76 -24.64 -12.77
CA VAL A 22 -4.70 -23.55 -12.45
C VAL A 22 -5.08 -22.76 -13.70
N VAL A 23 -4.16 -22.60 -14.65
CA VAL A 23 -4.42 -21.97 -15.95
C VAL A 23 -5.44 -22.79 -16.74
N GLN A 24 -5.27 -24.11 -16.81
CA GLN A 24 -6.24 -25.00 -17.50
C GLN A 24 -7.64 -24.93 -16.90
N VAL A 25 -7.75 -25.01 -15.56
CA VAL A 25 -9.06 -24.91 -14.88
C VAL A 25 -9.73 -23.56 -15.14
N CYS A 26 -8.93 -22.49 -15.27
CA CYS A 26 -9.43 -21.12 -15.50
C CYS A 26 -9.52 -20.74 -16.99
N ARG A 27 -9.22 -21.66 -17.93
CA ARG A 27 -9.04 -21.37 -19.35
C ARG A 27 -10.22 -20.60 -19.96
N HIS A 28 -11.44 -20.98 -19.63
CA HIS A 28 -12.64 -20.31 -20.18
C HIS A 28 -12.71 -18.80 -19.83
N TYR A 29 -12.23 -18.37 -18.64
CA TYR A 29 -12.15 -16.96 -18.30
C TYR A 29 -11.04 -16.25 -19.08
N LEU A 30 -9.92 -16.92 -19.30
CA LEU A 30 -8.78 -16.38 -20.05
C LEU A 30 -9.11 -16.20 -21.52
N ASP A 31 -9.78 -17.21 -22.13
CA ASP A 31 -10.23 -17.15 -23.52
C ASP A 31 -11.30 -16.07 -23.73
N ARG A 32 -12.19 -15.89 -22.75
CA ARG A 32 -13.18 -14.80 -22.76
C ARG A 32 -12.50 -13.44 -22.71
N ALA A 33 -11.47 -13.27 -21.87
CA ALA A 33 -10.70 -12.04 -21.79
C ALA A 33 -9.93 -11.77 -23.10
N ALA A 34 -9.32 -12.79 -23.71
CA ALA A 34 -8.65 -12.69 -24.99
C ALA A 34 -9.60 -12.25 -26.11
N ARG A 35 -10.78 -12.88 -26.21
CA ARG A 35 -11.80 -12.50 -27.18
C ARG A 35 -12.33 -11.09 -26.98
N SER A 36 -12.51 -10.66 -25.73
CA SER A 36 -12.93 -9.28 -25.41
C SER A 36 -11.87 -8.28 -25.87
N TYR A 37 -10.62 -8.55 -25.59
CA TYR A 37 -9.51 -7.70 -26.03
C TYR A 37 -9.40 -7.63 -27.55
N ALA A 38 -9.53 -8.76 -28.25
CA ALA A 38 -9.46 -8.80 -29.70
C ALA A 38 -10.55 -7.93 -30.38
N ARG A 39 -11.72 -7.79 -29.75
CA ARG A 39 -12.82 -6.98 -30.27
C ARG A 39 -12.67 -5.49 -29.99
N SER A 40 -12.25 -5.12 -28.79
CA SER A 40 -12.28 -3.73 -28.33
C SER A 40 -10.92 -3.05 -28.27
N GLN A 41 -9.82 -3.81 -28.32
CA GLN A 41 -8.45 -3.38 -28.03
C GLN A 41 -8.29 -2.70 -26.65
N VAL A 42 -9.33 -2.75 -25.82
CA VAL A 42 -9.32 -2.25 -24.46
C VAL A 42 -9.02 -3.40 -23.50
N LYS A 43 -8.12 -3.18 -22.54
CA LYS A 43 -7.76 -4.17 -21.54
C LYS A 43 -8.98 -4.65 -20.75
N PRO A 44 -9.46 -5.89 -20.96
CA PRO A 44 -10.57 -6.43 -20.20
C PRO A 44 -10.14 -6.80 -18.80
N ARG A 45 -11.06 -6.70 -17.85
CA ARG A 45 -10.88 -7.09 -16.46
C ARG A 45 -12.04 -7.95 -16.02
N LEU A 46 -11.89 -9.26 -16.21
CA LEU A 46 -12.92 -10.24 -15.89
C LEU A 46 -12.59 -10.98 -14.59
N PHE A 47 -13.60 -11.18 -13.77
CA PHE A 47 -13.49 -11.97 -12.55
C PHE A 47 -14.29 -13.27 -12.69
N GLY A 48 -13.77 -14.32 -12.10
CA GLY A 48 -14.41 -15.61 -12.01
C GLY A 48 -13.94 -16.40 -10.80
N GLU A 49 -14.55 -17.54 -10.61
CA GLU A 49 -14.29 -18.41 -9.46
C GLU A 49 -14.22 -19.85 -9.93
N VAL A 50 -13.27 -20.60 -9.35
CA VAL A 50 -13.13 -22.03 -9.58
C VAL A 50 -12.82 -22.76 -8.27
N ARG A 51 -13.15 -24.05 -8.23
CA ARG A 51 -12.63 -24.96 -7.20
C ARG A 51 -11.34 -25.57 -7.72
N TYR A 52 -10.24 -25.33 -7.01
CA TYR A 52 -8.92 -25.81 -7.40
C TYR A 52 -8.24 -26.49 -6.23
N GLY A 53 -7.53 -27.58 -6.50
CA GLY A 53 -6.73 -28.33 -5.55
C GLY A 53 -5.30 -28.51 -6.06
N ALA A 54 -4.32 -27.96 -5.34
CA ALA A 54 -2.92 -28.29 -5.57
C ALA A 54 -2.59 -29.66 -4.97
N GLN A 55 -1.54 -30.35 -5.48
CA GLN A 55 -1.15 -31.67 -4.99
C GLN A 55 -0.84 -31.69 -3.47
N SER A 56 -0.30 -30.60 -2.94
CA SER A 56 0.03 -30.43 -1.53
C SER A 56 -1.16 -30.05 -0.64
N TRP A 57 -2.35 -29.90 -1.21
CA TRP A 57 -3.55 -29.52 -0.47
C TRP A 57 -4.39 -30.74 -0.11
N ASP A 58 -4.98 -30.70 1.06
CA ASP A 58 -5.87 -31.75 1.58
C ASP A 58 -7.25 -31.77 0.91
N LYS A 59 -7.67 -30.65 0.31
CA LYS A 59 -8.95 -30.52 -0.38
C LYS A 59 -8.93 -29.36 -1.39
N PRO A 60 -9.84 -29.38 -2.39
CA PRO A 60 -10.04 -28.24 -3.29
C PRO A 60 -10.57 -27.02 -2.53
N ARG A 61 -10.06 -25.83 -2.89
CA ARG A 61 -10.45 -24.55 -2.30
C ARG A 61 -10.97 -23.57 -3.37
N ARG A 62 -11.69 -22.57 -2.91
CA ARG A 62 -12.15 -21.46 -3.76
C ARG A 62 -10.94 -20.68 -4.24
N VAL A 63 -10.82 -20.53 -5.54
CA VAL A 63 -9.80 -19.69 -6.19
C VAL A 63 -10.52 -18.66 -7.04
N ILE A 64 -10.24 -17.40 -6.78
CA ILE A 64 -10.66 -16.27 -7.59
C ILE A 64 -9.65 -16.11 -8.71
N VAL A 65 -10.14 -15.98 -9.94
CA VAL A 65 -9.35 -15.62 -11.10
C VAL A 65 -9.68 -14.20 -11.53
N LYS A 66 -8.66 -13.36 -11.64
CA LYS A 66 -8.74 -12.10 -12.40
C LYS A 66 -8.10 -12.34 -13.75
N ALA A 67 -8.93 -12.40 -14.81
CA ALA A 67 -8.48 -12.61 -16.18
C ALA A 67 -8.32 -11.25 -16.88
N GLU A 68 -7.10 -10.95 -17.28
CA GLU A 68 -6.76 -9.79 -18.09
C GLU A 68 -6.04 -10.22 -19.36
N HIS A 69 -6.23 -9.46 -20.43
CA HIS A 69 -5.47 -9.61 -21.68
C HIS A 69 -4.95 -8.25 -22.14
N THR A 70 -3.73 -8.22 -22.66
CA THR A 70 -3.06 -7.00 -23.14
C THR A 70 -2.34 -7.30 -24.43
N GLY A 71 -1.77 -6.32 -25.11
CA GLY A 71 -0.92 -6.54 -26.28
C GLY A 71 0.29 -7.46 -26.03
N LYS A 72 0.66 -7.68 -24.77
CA LYS A 72 1.71 -8.63 -24.34
C LYS A 72 1.15 -10.03 -24.02
N GLY A 73 -0.14 -10.26 -24.24
CA GLY A 73 -0.83 -11.54 -23.99
C GLY A 73 -1.61 -11.59 -22.68
N SER A 74 -1.94 -12.80 -22.24
CA SER A 74 -2.74 -13.09 -21.06
C SER A 74 -1.96 -12.83 -19.76
N ASN A 75 -2.55 -12.05 -18.86
CA ASN A 75 -1.99 -11.67 -17.56
C ASN A 75 -2.95 -12.01 -16.40
N PRO A 76 -3.20 -13.30 -16.12
CA PRO A 76 -4.08 -13.69 -15.03
C PRO A 76 -3.45 -13.49 -13.66
N ARG A 77 -4.33 -13.30 -12.66
CA ARG A 77 -3.98 -13.39 -11.24
C ARG A 77 -4.92 -14.37 -10.58
N PHE A 78 -4.39 -15.16 -9.67
CA PHE A 78 -5.14 -16.17 -8.94
C PHE A 78 -5.01 -15.92 -7.45
N VAL A 79 -6.12 -16.00 -6.71
CA VAL A 79 -6.18 -15.79 -5.28
C VAL A 79 -7.00 -16.88 -4.64
N VAL A 80 -6.42 -17.60 -3.67
CA VAL A 80 -7.14 -18.59 -2.87
C VAL A 80 -7.70 -17.95 -1.61
N THR A 81 -8.93 -18.30 -1.26
CA THR A 81 -9.63 -17.72 -0.11
C THR A 81 -10.69 -18.67 0.45
N ASN A 82 -11.02 -18.50 1.74
CA ASN A 82 -12.19 -19.11 2.38
C ASN A 82 -13.35 -18.12 2.57
N LEU A 83 -13.19 -16.86 2.16
CA LEU A 83 -14.24 -15.86 2.19
C LEU A 83 -15.32 -16.16 1.14
N THR A 84 -16.57 -15.76 1.45
CA THR A 84 -17.76 -16.00 0.59
C THR A 84 -18.21 -14.78 -0.21
N ALA A 85 -17.68 -13.58 0.09
CA ALA A 85 -18.02 -12.35 -0.62
C ALA A 85 -17.70 -12.42 -2.13
N ALA A 86 -18.23 -11.49 -2.92
CA ALA A 86 -18.02 -11.43 -4.37
C ALA A 86 -16.53 -11.38 -4.75
N ALA A 87 -16.14 -12.13 -5.78
CA ALA A 87 -14.75 -12.29 -6.22
C ALA A 87 -14.03 -10.95 -6.44
N GLN A 88 -14.68 -10.01 -7.12
CA GLN A 88 -14.12 -8.69 -7.37
C GLN A 88 -13.90 -7.90 -6.09
N GLY A 89 -14.85 -7.92 -5.15
CA GLY A 89 -14.74 -7.22 -3.87
C GLY A 89 -13.59 -7.75 -3.02
N ILE A 90 -13.40 -9.08 -2.96
CA ILE A 90 -12.27 -9.70 -2.27
C ILE A 90 -10.94 -9.32 -2.94
N TYR A 91 -10.90 -9.37 -4.27
CA TYR A 91 -9.67 -9.04 -5.01
C TYR A 91 -9.29 -7.56 -4.84
N ASP A 92 -10.22 -6.65 -5.08
CA ASP A 92 -9.97 -5.21 -5.06
C ASP A 92 -9.84 -4.65 -3.65
N GLY A 93 -10.76 -5.03 -2.77
CA GLY A 93 -10.84 -4.48 -1.41
C GLY A 93 -9.86 -5.11 -0.43
N ILE A 94 -9.52 -6.39 -0.59
CA ILE A 94 -8.68 -7.12 0.38
C ILE A 94 -7.32 -7.47 -0.23
N TYR A 95 -7.29 -8.17 -1.36
CA TYR A 95 -6.03 -8.63 -1.94
C TYR A 95 -5.16 -7.47 -2.43
N CYS A 96 -5.75 -6.50 -3.14
CA CYS A 96 -5.02 -5.32 -3.63
C CYS A 96 -4.62 -4.36 -2.50
N ALA A 97 -5.35 -4.33 -1.39
CA ALA A 97 -4.99 -3.53 -0.21
C ALA A 97 -3.62 -3.92 0.39
N ARG A 98 -3.15 -5.16 0.15
CA ARG A 98 -1.78 -5.57 0.49
C ARG A 98 -0.72 -4.70 -0.19
N GLY A 99 -0.96 -4.25 -1.42
CA GLY A 99 -0.04 -3.35 -2.12
C GLY A 99 0.16 -2.02 -1.40
N GLU A 100 -0.83 -1.56 -0.65
CA GLU A 100 -0.72 -0.37 0.18
C GLU A 100 0.30 -0.56 1.32
N MET A 101 0.31 -1.71 1.96
CA MET A 101 1.32 -2.03 2.99
C MET A 101 2.74 -2.02 2.42
N GLU A 102 2.93 -2.60 1.23
CA GLU A 102 4.24 -2.58 0.55
C GLU A 102 4.68 -1.14 0.21
N ASN A 103 3.74 -0.28 -0.20
CA ASN A 103 4.01 1.14 -0.43
C ASN A 103 4.39 1.86 0.87
N ARG A 104 3.73 1.56 2.00
CA ARG A 104 4.07 2.13 3.31
C ARG A 104 5.43 1.69 3.80
N ILE A 105 5.78 0.42 3.61
CA ILE A 105 7.13 -0.09 3.92
C ILE A 105 8.19 0.63 3.06
N LYS A 106 7.97 0.77 1.75
CA LYS A 106 8.87 1.53 0.87
C LYS A 106 9.00 2.98 1.30
N GLU A 107 7.91 3.60 1.68
CA GLU A 107 7.90 4.99 2.14
C GLU A 107 8.74 5.16 3.42
N GLN A 108 8.62 4.24 4.37
CA GLN A 108 9.46 4.21 5.57
C GLN A 108 10.93 3.96 5.22
N GLN A 109 11.22 3.01 4.34
CA GLN A 109 12.57 2.71 3.91
C GLN A 109 13.21 3.89 3.19
N LEU A 110 12.61 4.39 2.12
CA LEU A 110 13.19 5.40 1.25
C LEU A 110 12.97 6.82 1.76
N GLY A 111 11.81 7.13 2.31
CA GLY A 111 11.43 8.45 2.80
C GLY A 111 11.97 8.78 4.19
N LEU A 112 12.06 7.79 5.06
CA LEU A 112 12.49 7.91 6.46
C LEU A 112 13.77 7.13 6.77
N PHE A 113 14.47 6.64 5.73
CA PHE A 113 15.80 6.03 5.81
C PHE A 113 15.87 4.77 6.69
N ALA A 114 14.82 3.98 6.79
CA ALA A 114 14.83 2.73 7.55
C ALA A 114 15.82 1.69 6.98
N GLU A 115 16.21 1.81 5.68
CA GLU A 115 17.23 0.96 5.06
C GLU A 115 18.66 1.24 5.54
N ARG A 116 18.89 2.37 6.23
CA ARG A 116 20.22 2.76 6.70
C ARG A 116 20.62 2.05 8.00
N THR A 117 20.57 0.73 8.01
CA THR A 117 20.93 -0.14 9.13
C THR A 117 22.34 -0.73 8.93
N ARG A 118 23.36 0.12 8.82
CA ARG A 118 24.75 -0.28 8.51
C ARG A 118 25.70 -0.16 9.69
N CYS A 119 25.21 -0.10 10.91
CA CYS A 119 26.07 -0.10 12.09
C CYS A 119 26.54 -1.53 12.42
N HIS A 120 27.78 -1.68 12.94
CA HIS A 120 28.28 -2.97 13.38
C HIS A 120 27.48 -3.55 14.56
N GLY A 121 26.99 -2.68 15.45
CA GLY A 121 26.18 -3.10 16.61
C GLY A 121 24.72 -3.36 16.22
N TRP A 122 24.20 -4.52 16.60
CA TRP A 122 22.80 -4.87 16.36
C TRP A 122 21.83 -3.88 17.03
N TRP A 123 22.12 -3.48 18.27
CA TRP A 123 21.28 -2.52 19.02
C TRP A 123 21.21 -1.15 18.36
N ALA A 124 22.30 -0.68 17.76
CA ALA A 124 22.33 0.60 17.05
C ALA A 124 21.43 0.58 15.82
N ASN A 125 21.39 -0.55 15.09
CA ASN A 125 20.49 -0.73 13.95
C ASN A 125 19.03 -0.82 14.41
N GLN A 126 18.77 -1.56 15.49
CA GLN A 126 17.43 -1.67 16.08
C GLN A 126 16.91 -0.30 16.52
N PHE A 127 17.73 0.49 17.20
CA PHE A 127 17.36 1.83 17.62
C PHE A 127 17.04 2.75 16.43
N ARG A 128 17.82 2.70 15.35
CA ARG A 128 17.54 3.44 14.12
C ARG A 128 16.20 3.02 13.49
N LEU A 129 15.90 1.75 13.47
CA LEU A 129 14.65 1.25 12.95
C LEU A 129 13.46 1.74 13.79
N LEU A 130 13.58 1.72 15.11
CA LEU A 130 12.56 2.26 16.02
C LEU A 130 12.36 3.77 15.80
N LEU A 131 13.42 4.56 15.66
CA LEU A 131 13.32 5.98 15.34
C LEU A 131 12.60 6.22 14.00
N SER A 132 12.92 5.42 12.98
CA SER A 132 12.22 5.48 11.70
C SER A 132 10.72 5.13 11.84
N GLY A 133 10.37 4.16 12.69
CA GLY A 133 8.99 3.83 13.03
C GLY A 133 8.26 4.98 13.72
N CYS A 134 8.89 5.62 14.71
CA CYS A 134 8.35 6.81 15.37
C CYS A 134 8.16 7.96 14.37
N ALA A 135 9.13 8.22 13.51
CA ALA A 135 9.02 9.24 12.47
C ALA A 135 7.87 8.94 11.50
N TYR A 136 7.67 7.67 11.15
CA TYR A 136 6.53 7.26 10.33
C TYR A 136 5.20 7.53 11.03
N ALA A 137 5.07 7.19 12.30
CA ALA A 137 3.86 7.47 13.08
C ALA A 137 3.54 8.97 13.15
N LEU A 138 4.57 9.81 13.34
CA LEU A 138 4.43 11.28 13.29
C LEU A 138 3.97 11.77 11.91
N MET A 139 4.51 11.21 10.83
CA MET A 139 4.08 11.55 9.47
C MET A 139 2.63 11.14 9.20
N GLU A 140 2.19 9.98 9.69
CA GLU A 140 0.79 9.56 9.57
C GLU A 140 -0.14 10.48 10.40
N ARG A 141 0.29 10.89 11.58
CA ARG A 141 -0.47 11.87 12.39
C ARG A 141 -0.55 13.23 11.69
N LEU A 142 0.54 13.68 11.09
CA LEU A 142 0.59 14.90 10.29
C LEU A 142 -0.41 14.85 9.13
N ARG A 143 -0.48 13.72 8.40
CA ARG A 143 -1.46 13.52 7.32
C ARG A 143 -2.90 13.54 7.83
N ALA A 144 -3.16 12.78 8.88
CA ALA A 144 -4.52 12.56 9.39
C ALA A 144 -5.14 13.83 10.01
N VAL A 145 -4.33 14.66 10.63
CA VAL A 145 -4.77 15.86 11.37
C VAL A 145 -4.43 17.14 10.63
N GLY A 146 -3.14 17.39 10.43
CA GLY A 146 -2.65 18.67 9.92
C GLY A 146 -2.91 18.89 8.43
N LEU A 147 -2.80 17.83 7.63
CA LEU A 147 -2.93 17.90 6.18
C LEU A 147 -4.32 17.51 5.66
N LYS A 148 -5.25 17.20 6.55
CA LYS A 148 -6.62 16.83 6.17
C LYS A 148 -7.25 17.90 5.29
N GLY A 149 -7.78 17.50 4.13
CA GLY A 149 -8.42 18.42 3.18
C GLY A 149 -7.47 19.23 2.30
N THR A 150 -6.15 19.06 2.43
CA THR A 150 -5.16 19.72 1.57
C THR A 150 -4.69 18.81 0.42
N GLU A 151 -4.02 19.39 -0.57
CA GLU A 151 -3.37 18.65 -1.66
C GLU A 151 -2.27 17.68 -1.17
N LEU A 152 -1.70 17.92 0.01
CA LEU A 152 -0.65 17.09 0.61
C LEU A 152 -1.19 15.95 1.49
N ALA A 153 -2.50 15.84 1.69
CA ALA A 153 -3.11 14.82 2.55
C ALA A 153 -2.75 13.38 2.15
N ARG A 154 -2.56 13.12 0.85
CA ARG A 154 -2.17 11.81 0.31
C ARG A 154 -0.74 11.79 -0.25
N ALA A 155 0.03 12.84 -0.02
CA ALA A 155 1.38 12.94 -0.54
C ALA A 155 2.32 11.96 0.18
N GLN A 156 3.32 11.46 -0.55
CA GLN A 156 4.37 10.63 0.02
C GLN A 156 5.24 11.43 1.02
N VAL A 157 5.87 10.74 1.98
CA VAL A 157 6.76 11.34 2.99
C VAL A 157 7.83 12.23 2.34
N GLY A 158 8.44 11.79 1.25
CA GLY A 158 9.44 12.58 0.53
C GLY A 158 8.91 13.94 0.07
N THR A 159 7.69 13.97 -0.47
CA THR A 159 7.02 15.19 -0.91
C THR A 159 6.69 16.12 0.27
N ILE A 160 6.12 15.56 1.34
CA ILE A 160 5.81 16.34 2.56
C ILE A 160 7.08 16.92 3.17
N ARG A 161 8.15 16.14 3.25
CA ARG A 161 9.44 16.62 3.74
C ARG A 161 9.98 17.80 2.92
N LEU A 162 9.97 17.68 1.61
CA LEU A 162 10.50 18.73 0.72
C LEU A 162 9.62 19.98 0.73
N LYS A 163 8.32 19.80 0.68
CA LYS A 163 7.38 20.91 0.55
C LYS A 163 6.99 21.57 1.87
N LEU A 164 7.02 20.85 2.99
CA LEU A 164 6.51 21.35 4.26
C LEU A 164 7.55 21.42 5.37
N LEU A 165 8.51 20.47 5.44
CA LEU A 165 9.45 20.38 6.55
C LEU A 165 10.85 20.94 6.22
N LYS A 166 11.29 20.85 4.94
CA LYS A 166 12.55 21.44 4.48
C LYS A 166 12.36 22.89 4.05
N VAL A 167 11.90 23.73 4.97
CA VAL A 167 11.66 25.14 4.72
C VAL A 167 12.73 25.97 5.43
N GLY A 168 13.35 26.88 4.70
CA GLY A 168 14.31 27.85 5.30
C GLY A 168 13.57 28.80 6.24
N ALA A 169 14.10 28.95 7.46
CA ALA A 169 13.55 29.88 8.43
C ALA A 169 14.68 30.57 9.21
N VAL A 170 14.46 31.84 9.57
CA VAL A 170 15.28 32.54 10.54
C VAL A 170 14.70 32.30 11.92
N VAL A 171 15.54 31.81 12.84
CA VAL A 171 15.13 31.54 14.23
C VAL A 171 15.59 32.66 15.11
N LEU A 172 14.66 33.41 15.69
CA LEU A 172 14.90 34.42 16.68
C LEU A 172 14.57 33.88 18.06
N ARG A 173 15.53 33.82 18.94
CA ARG A 173 15.37 33.35 20.32
C ARG A 173 15.68 34.45 21.31
N ASN A 174 14.77 34.65 22.25
CA ASN A 174 15.02 35.41 23.48
C ASN A 174 14.63 34.56 24.70
N THR A 175 14.76 35.09 25.91
CA THR A 175 14.48 34.39 27.17
C THR A 175 13.04 33.85 27.29
N ARG A 176 12.08 34.41 26.57
CA ARG A 176 10.67 34.11 26.72
C ARG A 176 10.03 33.50 25.45
N ARG A 177 10.63 33.66 24.27
CA ARG A 177 10.01 33.29 22.99
C ARG A 177 11.04 32.80 21.99
N VAL A 178 10.62 31.79 21.19
CA VAL A 178 11.27 31.38 19.96
C VAL A 178 10.34 31.74 18.81
N ARG A 179 10.83 32.52 17.84
CA ARG A 179 10.09 32.90 16.63
C ARG A 179 10.76 32.28 15.43
N PHE A 180 9.97 31.69 14.58
CA PHE A 180 10.38 31.19 13.28
C PHE A 180 9.86 32.13 12.21
N LEU A 181 10.74 32.81 11.49
CA LEU A 181 10.41 33.68 10.37
C LEU A 181 10.60 32.89 9.08
N ILE A 182 9.51 32.57 8.42
CA ILE A 182 9.47 31.87 7.14
C ILE A 182 9.26 32.91 6.03
N SER A 183 9.87 32.67 4.86
CA SER A 183 9.74 33.56 3.71
C SER A 183 8.27 33.79 3.34
N SER A 184 7.91 35.03 3.05
CA SER A 184 6.57 35.39 2.55
C SER A 184 6.27 34.80 1.17
N ALA A 185 7.32 34.51 0.38
CA ALA A 185 7.24 33.86 -0.93
C ALA A 185 7.13 32.33 -0.87
N TYR A 186 7.05 31.75 0.33
CA TYR A 186 6.93 30.28 0.47
C TYR A 186 5.59 29.77 -0.08
N PRO A 187 5.58 28.90 -1.12
CA PRO A 187 4.36 28.55 -1.86
C PRO A 187 3.30 27.82 -1.02
N HIS A 188 3.72 27.03 -0.03
CA HIS A 188 2.83 26.23 0.81
C HIS A 188 2.55 26.85 2.18
N ARG A 189 2.66 28.20 2.29
CA ARG A 189 2.45 28.93 3.55
C ARG A 189 1.09 28.66 4.17
N SER A 190 0.02 28.64 3.35
CA SER A 190 -1.34 28.39 3.83
C SER A 190 -1.48 27.01 4.46
N ILE A 191 -0.91 25.98 3.83
CA ILE A 191 -0.90 24.60 4.35
C ILE A 191 -0.09 24.54 5.63
N PHE A 192 1.08 25.20 5.69
CA PHE A 192 1.92 25.24 6.88
C PHE A 192 1.15 25.88 8.07
N MET A 193 0.46 26.99 7.86
CA MET A 193 -0.33 27.65 8.89
C MET A 193 -1.54 26.80 9.33
N GLN A 194 -2.19 26.11 8.40
CA GLN A 194 -3.25 25.16 8.73
C GLN A 194 -2.72 24.03 9.65
N VAL A 195 -1.56 23.46 9.34
CA VAL A 195 -0.92 22.41 10.16
C VAL A 195 -0.64 22.93 11.56
N VAL A 196 -0.01 24.11 11.68
CA VAL A 196 0.28 24.74 12.98
C VAL A 196 -1.01 24.97 13.78
N GLY A 197 -2.06 25.48 13.13
CA GLY A 197 -3.37 25.69 13.77
C GLY A 197 -3.99 24.38 14.25
N ALA A 198 -3.98 23.34 13.43
CA ALA A 198 -4.54 22.03 13.76
C ALA A 198 -3.88 21.35 14.98
N PHE A 199 -2.57 21.57 15.19
CA PHE A 199 -1.86 21.02 16.34
C PHE A 199 -1.84 21.93 17.58
N ASN A 200 -2.13 23.22 17.43
CA ASN A 200 -2.27 24.12 18.58
C ASN A 200 -3.68 24.08 19.19
N SER A 201 -4.66 23.54 18.47
CA SER A 201 -6.07 23.43 18.92
C SER A 201 -6.40 22.03 19.50
N ALA A 202 -5.43 21.11 19.50
CA ALA A 202 -5.54 19.75 20.02
C ALA A 202 -4.85 19.63 21.37
#